data_b07919d9a7a0761dd61f97650ea7853d
#
_entry.id   b07919d9a7a0761dd61f97650ea7853d
#
_cell.length_a   1.000
_cell.length_b   1.000
_cell.length_c   1.000
_cell.angle_alpha   90.00
_cell.angle_beta   90.00
_cell.angle_gamma   90.00
#
_symmetry.space_group_name_H-M   'P 1'
#
loop_
_entity.id
_entity.type
_entity.pdbx_description
1 polymer ?
#
loop_
_entity_poly.entity_id
_entity_poly.type
_entity_poly.pdbx_seq_one_letter_code
_entity_poly.pdbx_strand_id
1 'polypeptide(L)'
;MAPRSFARIGEVLPTVLRDLGLQARFSERKLVETWSTVVGPELAQRTRALRCENGTLVVRVDHGAWMQELHFIEKDLVAKMRAACPEVNLTRIRFTARDTE
;
A
#
# COMPACT_ATOMS: atom_id res chain seq x y z
N MET A 1 16.63 4.99 29.23
CA MET A 1 16.96 4.30 30.46
C MET A 1 16.44 2.88 30.46
N ALA A 2 17.36 1.95 30.48
CA ALA A 2 17.03 0.55 30.37
C ALA A 2 16.15 0.03 31.52
N PRO A 3 16.41 0.36 32.78
CA PRO A 3 15.58 -0.15 33.88
C PRO A 3 14.12 0.24 33.73
N ARG A 4 13.87 1.44 33.29
CA ARG A 4 12.51 1.90 33.09
C ARG A 4 11.83 1.07 32.00
N SER A 5 12.56 0.78 30.94
CA SER A 5 12.01 -0.01 29.84
C SER A 5 11.61 -1.41 30.30
N PHE A 6 12.47 -2.04 31.08
CA PHE A 6 12.17 -3.37 31.59
C PHE A 6 11.00 -3.37 32.54
N ALA A 7 10.95 -2.39 33.45
CA ALA A 7 9.88 -2.32 34.41
C ALA A 7 8.51 -2.16 33.82
N ARG A 8 8.45 -1.53 32.63
CA ARG A 8 7.19 -1.19 32.03
C ARG A 8 6.87 -2.01 30.78
N ILE A 9 7.62 -3.03 30.53
CA ILE A 9 7.46 -3.76 29.27
C ILE A 9 6.05 -4.33 29.11
N GLY A 10 5.45 -4.82 30.20
CA GLY A 10 4.09 -5.34 30.16
C GLY A 10 3.03 -4.27 29.96
N GLU A 11 3.30 -3.04 30.38
CA GLU A 11 2.39 -1.92 30.23
C GLU A 11 2.52 -1.24 28.89
N VAL A 12 3.75 -1.14 28.40
CA VAL A 12 4.07 -0.40 27.17
C VAL A 12 3.78 -1.24 25.93
N LEU A 13 3.89 -2.55 26.04
CA LEU A 13 3.77 -3.43 24.88
C LEU A 13 2.47 -3.27 24.09
N PRO A 14 1.28 -3.23 24.73
CA PRO A 14 0.04 -3.02 23.99
C PRO A 14 0.01 -1.68 23.26
N THR A 15 0.58 -0.63 23.88
CA THR A 15 0.65 0.67 23.24
C THR A 15 1.56 0.64 22.02
N VAL A 16 2.71 -0.03 22.16
CA VAL A 16 3.66 -0.15 21.04
C VAL A 16 3.01 -0.90 19.87
N LEU A 17 2.32 -2.00 20.19
CA LEU A 17 1.63 -2.77 19.15
C LEU A 17 0.55 -1.96 18.46
N ARG A 18 -0.18 -1.15 19.23
CA ARG A 18 -1.20 -0.28 18.69
C ARG A 18 -0.59 0.77 17.76
N ASP A 19 0.52 1.37 18.19
CA ASP A 19 1.20 2.39 17.41
C ASP A 19 1.75 1.81 16.12
N LEU A 20 2.29 0.58 16.17
CA LEU A 20 2.77 -0.09 14.97
C LEU A 20 1.62 -0.38 14.00
N GLY A 21 0.47 -0.77 14.52
CA GLY A 21 -0.71 -0.99 13.70
C GLY A 21 -1.21 0.29 13.04
N LEU A 22 -1.21 1.40 13.78
CA LEU A 22 -1.60 2.69 13.23
C LEU A 22 -0.62 3.16 12.17
N GLN A 23 0.68 2.95 12.39
CA GLN A 23 1.67 3.30 11.41
C GLN A 23 1.52 2.49 10.13
N ALA A 24 1.24 1.21 10.26
CA ALA A 24 1.04 0.37 9.09
C ALA A 24 -0.15 0.86 8.27
N ARG A 25 -1.25 1.18 8.93
CA ARG A 25 -2.43 1.72 8.24
C ARG A 25 -2.15 3.05 7.59
N PHE A 26 -1.41 3.90 8.27
CA PHE A 26 -1.05 5.21 7.74
C PHE A 26 -0.19 5.07 6.50
N SER A 27 0.79 4.17 6.55
CA SER A 27 1.67 3.92 5.42
C SER A 27 0.93 3.33 4.24
N GLU A 28 0.00 2.41 4.49
CA GLU A 28 -0.82 1.83 3.43
C GLU A 28 -1.69 2.88 2.77
N ARG A 29 -2.25 3.78 3.57
CA ARG A 29 -3.04 4.89 3.03
C ARG A 29 -2.20 5.82 2.20
N LYS A 30 -1.00 6.12 2.66
CA LYS A 30 -0.06 6.95 1.92
C LYS A 30 0.30 6.30 0.58
N LEU A 31 0.48 4.98 0.58
CA LEU A 31 0.75 4.24 -0.64
C LEU A 31 -0.39 4.42 -1.64
N VAL A 32 -1.64 4.30 -1.18
CA VAL A 32 -2.81 4.49 -2.03
C VAL A 32 -2.80 5.90 -2.63
N GLU A 33 -2.52 6.90 -1.83
CA GLU A 33 -2.50 8.29 -2.28
C GLU A 33 -1.35 8.57 -3.24
N THR A 34 -0.28 7.81 -3.15
CA THR A 34 0.92 8.00 -3.98
C THR A 34 0.76 7.39 -5.37
N TRP A 35 -0.19 6.48 -5.54
CA TRP A 35 -0.37 5.73 -6.78
C TRP A 35 -0.40 6.63 -8.02
N SER A 36 -1.24 7.65 -8.01
CA SER A 36 -1.43 8.50 -9.18
C SER A 36 -0.15 9.24 -9.59
N THR A 37 0.67 9.62 -8.60
CA THR A 37 1.93 10.30 -8.88
C THR A 37 2.94 9.34 -9.49
N VAL A 38 3.01 8.12 -8.98
CA VAL A 38 3.98 7.13 -9.43
C VAL A 38 3.71 6.64 -10.84
N VAL A 39 2.44 6.34 -11.14
CA VAL A 39 2.09 5.77 -12.45
C VAL A 39 2.03 6.82 -13.56
N GLY A 40 1.94 8.09 -13.20
CA GLY A 40 1.88 9.17 -14.18
C GLY A 40 0.46 9.51 -14.59
N PRO A 41 0.30 10.66 -15.28
CA PRO A 41 -1.04 11.20 -15.55
C PRO A 41 -1.89 10.32 -16.47
N GLU A 42 -1.28 9.64 -17.41
CA GLU A 42 -2.05 8.81 -18.33
C GLU A 42 -2.72 7.63 -17.65
N LEU A 43 -1.94 6.85 -16.89
CA LEU A 43 -2.50 5.73 -16.14
C LEU A 43 -3.35 6.20 -14.97
N ALA A 44 -3.01 7.33 -14.37
CA ALA A 44 -3.77 7.87 -13.26
C ALA A 44 -5.22 8.21 -13.64
N GLN A 45 -5.44 8.59 -14.89
CA GLN A 45 -6.79 8.89 -15.37
C GLN A 45 -7.64 7.64 -15.56
N ARG A 46 -7.01 6.50 -15.73
CA ARG A 46 -7.69 5.26 -16.09
C ARG A 46 -7.74 4.25 -14.96
N THR A 47 -7.05 4.55 -13.87
CA THR A 47 -6.95 3.63 -12.73
C THR A 47 -7.18 4.40 -11.44
N ARG A 48 -7.56 3.67 -10.40
CA ARG A 48 -7.75 4.26 -9.08
C ARG A 48 -7.32 3.24 -8.03
N ALA A 49 -6.35 3.61 -7.22
CA ALA A 49 -5.97 2.78 -6.09
C ALA A 49 -7.07 2.84 -5.03
N LEU A 50 -7.58 1.70 -4.63
CA LEU A 50 -8.70 1.62 -3.70
C LEU A 50 -8.22 1.40 -2.27
N ARG A 51 -7.35 0.42 -2.09
CA ARG A 51 -6.85 0.09 -0.76
C ARG A 51 -5.61 -0.78 -0.87
N CYS A 52 -4.89 -0.85 0.22
CA CYS A 52 -3.74 -1.74 0.35
C CYS A 52 -3.94 -2.60 1.59
N GLU A 53 -3.88 -3.91 1.45
CA GLU A 53 -4.07 -4.86 2.53
C GLU A 53 -3.06 -5.99 2.40
N ASN A 54 -2.32 -6.26 3.49
CA ASN A 54 -1.40 -7.39 3.54
C ASN A 54 -0.43 -7.43 2.37
N GLY A 55 0.09 -6.26 1.98
CA GLY A 55 1.06 -6.18 0.90
C GLY A 55 0.47 -6.24 -0.49
N THR A 56 -0.84 -6.23 -0.62
CA THR A 56 -1.52 -6.21 -1.92
C THR A 56 -2.22 -4.88 -2.10
N LEU A 57 -1.88 -4.18 -3.17
CA LEU A 57 -2.56 -2.95 -3.55
C LEU A 57 -3.66 -3.31 -4.54
N VAL A 58 -4.90 -2.92 -4.22
CA VAL A 58 -6.05 -3.17 -5.09
C VAL A 58 -6.31 -1.90 -5.89
N VAL A 59 -6.29 -2.04 -7.21
CA VAL A 59 -6.44 -0.92 -8.13
C VAL A 59 -7.59 -1.20 -9.07
N ARG A 60 -8.53 -0.25 -9.13
CA ARG A 60 -9.62 -0.32 -10.09
C ARG A 60 -9.17 0.20 -11.44
N VAL A 61 -9.58 -0.51 -12.49
CA VAL A 61 -9.28 -0.14 -13.87
C VAL A 61 -10.58 0.18 -14.59
N ASP A 62 -10.68 1.36 -15.18
CA ASP A 62 -11.91 1.83 -15.79
C ASP A 62 -12.31 1.02 -17.02
N HIS A 63 -11.34 0.60 -17.82
CA HIS A 63 -11.61 -0.15 -19.05
C HIS A 63 -10.88 -1.47 -19.03
N GLY A 64 -11.62 -2.55 -19.24
CA GLY A 64 -11.05 -3.90 -19.23
C GLY A 64 -9.92 -4.09 -20.22
N ALA A 65 -9.90 -3.29 -21.29
CA ALA A 65 -8.83 -3.39 -22.28
C ALA A 65 -7.45 -3.09 -21.69
N TRP A 66 -7.38 -2.31 -20.62
CA TRP A 66 -6.13 -1.96 -19.97
C TRP A 66 -5.63 -3.03 -18.99
N MET A 67 -6.51 -3.94 -18.60
CA MET A 67 -6.17 -4.98 -17.61
C MET A 67 -4.96 -5.78 -18.01
N GLN A 68 -4.95 -6.24 -19.25
CA GLN A 68 -3.87 -7.09 -19.73
C GLN A 68 -2.54 -6.36 -19.75
N GLU A 69 -2.54 -5.13 -20.23
CA GLU A 69 -1.32 -4.32 -20.24
C GLU A 69 -0.80 -4.07 -18.83
N LEU A 70 -1.70 -3.78 -17.92
CA LEU A 70 -1.30 -3.55 -16.53
C LEU A 70 -0.74 -4.81 -15.90
N HIS A 71 -1.28 -5.97 -16.22
CA HIS A 71 -0.71 -7.23 -15.74
C HIS A 71 0.72 -7.41 -16.23
N PHE A 72 1.01 -7.03 -17.46
CA PHE A 72 2.38 -7.15 -17.98
C PHE A 72 3.37 -6.28 -17.24
N ILE A 73 2.95 -5.11 -16.80
CA ILE A 73 3.85 -4.17 -16.14
C ILE A 73 3.69 -4.19 -14.62
N GLU A 74 2.97 -5.15 -14.07
CA GLU A 74 2.73 -5.22 -12.62
C GLU A 74 4.02 -5.20 -11.83
N LYS A 75 5.00 -5.99 -12.22
CA LYS A 75 6.28 -6.06 -11.50
C LYS A 75 7.00 -4.73 -11.49
N ASP A 76 6.97 -4.02 -12.60
CA ASP A 76 7.58 -2.70 -12.69
C ASP A 76 6.86 -1.70 -11.80
N LEU A 77 5.53 -1.78 -11.78
CA LEU A 77 4.74 -0.90 -10.93
C LEU A 77 4.96 -1.19 -9.45
N VAL A 78 5.05 -2.47 -9.08
CA VAL A 78 5.37 -2.85 -7.71
C VAL A 78 6.72 -2.26 -7.30
N ALA A 79 7.73 -2.38 -8.17
CA ALA A 79 9.06 -1.86 -7.87
C ALA A 79 9.03 -0.34 -7.69
N LYS A 80 8.32 0.36 -8.54
CA LYS A 80 8.19 1.82 -8.43
C LYS A 80 7.46 2.24 -7.17
N MET A 81 6.40 1.54 -6.82
CA MET A 81 5.64 1.85 -5.61
C MET A 81 6.45 1.55 -4.36
N ARG A 82 7.23 0.48 -4.37
CA ARG A 82 8.10 0.15 -3.24
C ARG A 82 9.20 1.20 -3.07
N ALA A 83 9.71 1.73 -4.17
CA ALA A 83 10.70 2.80 -4.09
C ALA A 83 10.09 4.09 -3.52
N ALA A 84 8.84 4.37 -3.86
CA ALA A 84 8.15 5.57 -3.37
C ALA A 84 7.71 5.45 -1.91
N CYS A 85 7.33 4.25 -1.48
CA CYS A 85 6.85 4.01 -0.12
C CYS A 85 7.52 2.76 0.45
N PRO A 86 8.82 2.85 0.81
CA PRO A 86 9.55 1.69 1.30
C PRO A 86 9.05 1.14 2.63
N GLU A 87 8.32 1.93 3.39
CA GLU A 87 7.77 1.50 4.66
C GLU A 87 6.63 0.47 4.51
N VAL A 88 6.05 0.34 3.32
CA VAL A 88 5.05 -0.68 3.04
C VAL A 88 5.72 -1.82 2.29
N ASN A 89 5.54 -3.04 2.78
CA ASN A 89 6.07 -4.21 2.10
C ASN A 89 5.10 -4.67 1.01
N LEU A 90 5.05 -3.89 -0.06
CA LEU A 90 4.17 -4.19 -1.18
C LEU A 90 4.71 -5.38 -1.97
N THR A 91 3.88 -6.40 -2.13
CA THR A 91 4.28 -7.62 -2.83
C THR A 91 3.60 -7.79 -4.17
N ARG A 92 2.38 -7.27 -4.33
CA ARG A 92 1.68 -7.39 -5.59
C ARG A 92 0.64 -6.29 -5.74
N ILE A 93 0.19 -6.11 -6.97
CA ILE A 93 -0.92 -5.23 -7.29
C ILE A 93 -2.01 -6.07 -7.95
N ARG A 94 -3.22 -5.96 -7.42
CA ARG A 94 -4.37 -6.65 -7.99
C ARG A 94 -5.24 -5.64 -8.72
N PHE A 95 -5.50 -5.91 -9.98
CA PHE A 95 -6.34 -5.04 -10.79
C PHE A 95 -7.76 -5.58 -10.85
N THR A 96 -8.73 -4.70 -10.67
CA THR A 96 -10.13 -5.08 -10.66
C THR A 96 -10.94 -4.06 -11.44
N ALA A 97 -12.05 -4.52 -12.00
CA ALA A 97 -13.01 -3.63 -12.66
C ALA A 97 -14.06 -3.10 -11.68
N ARG A 98 -14.02 -3.53 -10.42
CA ARG A 98 -15.05 -3.21 -9.43
C ARG A 98 -14.48 -2.47 -8.25
N ASP A 99 -15.25 -1.51 -7.74
CA ASP A 99 -14.87 -0.77 -6.54
C ASP A 99 -14.92 -1.60 -5.26
N THR A 100 -15.81 -2.57 -5.22
CA THR A 100 -16.14 -3.28 -3.99
C THR A 100 -15.40 -4.61 -3.83
N GLU A 101 -14.48 -4.91 -4.65
CA GLU A 101 -13.74 -6.14 -4.54
C GLU A 101 -12.56 -6.14 -3.55
#